data_4cb141e14ee3c749b42a0822eed81ad7
#
_entry.id   4cb141e14ee3c749b42a0822eed81ad7
#
_cell.length_a   1.000
_cell.length_b   1.000
_cell.length_c   1.000
_cell.angle_alpha   90.00
_cell.angle_beta   90.00
_cell.angle_gamma   90.00
#
_symmetry.space_group_name_H-M   'P 1'
#
loop_
_entity.id
_entity.type
_entity.pdbx_description
1 polymer ?
#
loop_
_entity_poly.entity_id
_entity_poly.type
_entity_poly.pdbx_seq_one_letter_code
_entity_poly.pdbx_strand_id
1 'polypeptide(L)'
;TSIPITTFRPTHVTRTSHLLEDSYKLLEMGGHIDMTASPSFSATKAIIEAKKRGLPLERITISSDGQGSYSSYDQDGHLTKIGVSSVQCLYDEFKNMLVNGFSLEEALPYFTQNVAKGLNLNKGEIAEGKDADLLLLDQDAFIDSVVALGKVHILNKKQMIKGTYE
;
A
#
# COMPACT_ATOMS: atom_id res chain seq x y z
N THR A 1 1.05 32.66 4.95
CA THR A 1 1.92 31.58 4.46
C THR A 1 1.00 30.46 4.00
N SER A 2 0.98 30.16 2.69
CA SER A 2 0.18 29.05 2.15
C SER A 2 0.90 27.72 2.42
N ILE A 3 0.18 26.70 2.87
CA ILE A 3 0.71 25.35 3.00
C ILE A 3 0.81 24.75 1.59
N PRO A 4 1.99 24.23 1.17
CA PRO A 4 2.14 23.61 -0.15
C PRO A 4 1.18 22.43 -0.33
N ILE A 5 0.62 22.26 -1.52
CA ILE A 5 -0.30 21.16 -1.83
C ILE A 5 0.34 19.79 -1.62
N THR A 6 1.65 19.68 -1.82
CA THR A 6 2.46 18.48 -1.61
C THR A 6 2.54 18.02 -0.16
N THR A 7 2.12 18.86 0.80
CA THR A 7 2.04 18.51 2.23
C THR A 7 0.86 17.59 2.53
N PHE A 8 -0.19 17.65 1.69
CA PHE A 8 -1.41 16.90 1.92
C PHE A 8 -1.29 15.49 1.32
N ARG A 9 -1.69 14.50 2.12
CA ARG A 9 -1.78 13.09 1.74
C ARG A 9 -3.02 12.47 2.38
N PRO A 10 -4.23 12.74 1.86
CA PRO A 10 -5.43 12.09 2.34
C PRO A 10 -5.30 10.57 2.14
N THR A 11 -5.76 9.81 3.13
CA THR A 11 -5.87 8.36 3.10
C THR A 11 -7.33 7.91 2.92
N HIS A 12 -7.56 6.61 2.71
CA HIS A 12 -8.88 6.02 2.52
C HIS A 12 -9.66 6.59 1.33
N VAL A 13 -8.98 7.11 0.33
CA VAL A 13 -9.61 7.83 -0.80
C VAL A 13 -10.51 6.93 -1.67
N THR A 14 -10.41 5.61 -1.53
CA THR A 14 -11.23 4.64 -2.27
C THR A 14 -12.57 4.31 -1.60
N ARG A 15 -12.89 4.89 -0.42
CA ARG A 15 -14.12 4.57 0.32
C ARG A 15 -15.40 4.90 -0.42
N THR A 16 -15.40 5.97 -1.22
CA THR A 16 -16.52 6.34 -2.07
C THR A 16 -16.01 6.83 -3.44
N SER A 17 -16.84 6.69 -4.47
CA SER A 17 -16.50 7.18 -5.81
C SER A 17 -16.27 8.69 -5.84
N HIS A 18 -17.04 9.46 -5.08
CA HIS A 18 -16.90 10.91 -5.00
C HIS A 18 -15.55 11.33 -4.39
N LEU A 19 -15.17 10.70 -3.29
CA LEU A 19 -13.88 10.95 -2.64
C LEU A 19 -12.71 10.57 -3.56
N LEU A 20 -12.84 9.48 -4.31
CA LEU A 20 -11.84 9.06 -5.28
C LEU A 20 -11.68 10.08 -6.41
N GLU A 21 -12.78 10.62 -6.96
CA GLU A 21 -12.72 11.66 -7.98
C GLU A 21 -12.05 12.95 -7.47
N ASP A 22 -12.35 13.37 -6.25
CA ASP A 22 -11.70 14.54 -5.65
C ASP A 22 -10.21 14.28 -5.37
N SER A 23 -9.84 13.05 -5.04
CA SER A 23 -8.44 12.67 -4.85
C SER A 23 -7.65 12.68 -6.17
N TYR A 24 -8.28 12.34 -7.29
CA TYR A 24 -7.65 12.47 -8.61
C TYR A 24 -7.37 13.94 -8.97
N LYS A 25 -8.30 14.85 -8.67
CA LYS A 25 -8.07 16.31 -8.83
C LYS A 25 -6.90 16.78 -7.96
N LEU A 26 -6.78 16.23 -6.74
CA LEU A 26 -5.64 16.55 -5.86
C LEU A 26 -4.31 16.10 -6.48
N LEU A 27 -4.27 14.90 -7.12
CA LEU A 27 -3.09 14.44 -7.87
C LEU A 27 -2.74 15.37 -9.03
N GLU A 28 -3.72 15.80 -9.82
CA GLU A 28 -3.54 16.77 -10.92
C GLU A 28 -2.93 18.10 -10.42
N MET A 29 -3.31 18.53 -9.23
CA MET A 29 -2.75 19.72 -8.58
C MET A 29 -1.34 19.50 -7.98
N GLY A 30 -0.80 18.29 -8.07
CA GLY A 30 0.53 17.92 -7.54
C GLY A 30 0.52 17.45 -6.08
N GLY A 31 -0.64 17.15 -5.50
CA GLY A 31 -0.76 16.55 -4.17
C GLY A 31 -0.42 15.05 -4.18
N HIS A 32 -0.49 14.43 -3.02
CA HIS A 32 -0.31 12.99 -2.84
C HIS A 32 -1.61 12.37 -2.33
N ILE A 33 -1.82 11.09 -2.61
CA ILE A 33 -2.94 10.32 -2.05
C ILE A 33 -2.45 8.98 -1.53
N ASP A 34 -3.19 8.44 -0.56
CA ASP A 34 -2.98 7.10 -0.03
C ASP A 34 -4.26 6.27 -0.14
N MET A 35 -4.13 5.10 -0.75
CA MET A 35 -5.20 4.13 -0.91
C MET A 35 -5.05 3.04 0.15
N THR A 36 -6.11 2.75 0.88
CA THR A 36 -6.08 1.67 1.87
C THR A 36 -6.42 0.34 1.19
N ALA A 37 -5.53 -0.64 1.32
CA ALA A 37 -5.79 -2.01 0.88
C ALA A 37 -6.95 -2.60 1.69
N SER A 38 -8.00 -3.03 1.02
CA SER A 38 -9.20 -3.56 1.68
C SER A 38 -9.93 -4.52 0.74
N PRO A 39 -10.52 -5.59 1.27
CA PRO A 39 -11.38 -6.47 0.47
C PRO A 39 -12.58 -5.76 -0.15
N SER A 40 -13.04 -4.67 0.46
CA SER A 40 -14.23 -3.92 0.01
C SER A 40 -13.93 -2.88 -1.07
N PHE A 41 -12.69 -2.41 -1.16
CA PHE A 41 -12.28 -1.34 -2.07
C PHE A 41 -10.94 -1.67 -2.70
N SER A 42 -10.92 -1.93 -4.00
CA SER A 42 -9.70 -2.29 -4.73
C SER A 42 -8.88 -1.05 -5.10
N ALA A 43 -7.72 -0.90 -4.46
CA ALA A 43 -6.74 0.09 -4.87
C ALA A 43 -6.24 -0.16 -6.31
N THR A 44 -6.12 -1.43 -6.72
CA THR A 44 -5.75 -1.82 -8.08
C THR A 44 -6.66 -1.19 -9.13
N LYS A 45 -7.99 -1.26 -8.95
CA LYS A 45 -8.94 -0.66 -9.91
C LYS A 45 -8.78 0.86 -9.98
N ALA A 46 -8.61 1.51 -8.85
CA ALA A 46 -8.40 2.95 -8.79
C ALA A 46 -7.08 3.36 -9.48
N ILE A 47 -6.01 2.58 -9.32
CA ILE A 47 -4.73 2.83 -9.99
C ILE A 47 -4.82 2.60 -11.49
N ILE A 48 -5.54 1.57 -11.96
CA ILE A 48 -5.80 1.36 -13.40
C ILE A 48 -6.50 2.59 -13.98
N GLU A 49 -7.48 3.13 -13.29
CA GLU A 49 -8.18 4.34 -13.74
C GLU A 49 -7.28 5.57 -13.73
N ALA A 50 -6.49 5.76 -12.67
CA ALA A 50 -5.48 6.82 -12.60
C ALA A 50 -4.47 6.75 -13.75
N LYS A 51 -3.99 5.54 -14.10
CA LYS A 51 -3.08 5.27 -15.22
C LYS A 51 -3.72 5.66 -16.55
N LYS A 52 -4.99 5.29 -16.77
CA LYS A 52 -5.75 5.66 -17.99
C LYS A 52 -5.89 7.18 -18.14
N ARG A 53 -6.05 7.89 -17.05
CA ARG A 53 -6.15 9.37 -17.02
C ARG A 53 -4.81 10.08 -17.12
N GLY A 54 -3.68 9.37 -17.11
CA GLY A 54 -2.34 9.95 -17.17
C GLY A 54 -1.94 10.70 -15.89
N LEU A 55 -2.50 10.30 -14.74
CA LEU A 55 -2.21 10.94 -13.46
C LEU A 55 -0.81 10.55 -12.94
N PRO A 56 -0.18 11.37 -12.08
CA PRO A 56 1.16 11.14 -11.54
C PRO A 56 1.18 9.97 -10.54
N LEU A 57 1.42 8.75 -11.04
CA LEU A 57 1.36 7.52 -10.27
C LEU A 57 2.40 7.43 -9.14
N GLU A 58 3.52 8.12 -9.29
CA GLU A 58 4.58 8.22 -8.27
C GLU A 58 4.13 8.96 -7.00
N ARG A 59 2.95 9.58 -7.02
CA ARG A 59 2.33 10.28 -5.89
C ARG A 59 1.25 9.47 -5.18
N ILE A 60 1.05 8.22 -5.60
CA ILE A 60 0.09 7.29 -5.02
C ILE A 60 0.84 6.31 -4.13
N THR A 61 0.33 6.09 -2.91
CA THR A 61 0.78 5.05 -2.00
C THR A 61 -0.36 4.10 -1.65
N ILE A 62 -0.02 2.90 -1.19
CA ILE A 62 -0.98 1.95 -0.64
C ILE A 62 -0.57 1.62 0.80
N SER A 63 -1.52 1.72 1.73
CA SER A 63 -1.35 1.38 3.14
C SER A 63 -2.33 0.28 3.58
N SER A 64 -2.05 -0.37 4.71
CA SER A 64 -2.89 -1.45 5.25
C SER A 64 -3.98 -0.97 6.20
N ASP A 65 -3.84 0.22 6.78
CA ASP A 65 -4.58 0.58 7.99
C ASP A 65 -4.45 -0.51 9.08
N GLY A 66 -3.27 -1.16 9.11
CA GLY A 66 -3.00 -2.32 9.96
C GLY A 66 -3.18 -1.99 11.43
N GLN A 67 -3.85 -2.88 12.18
CA GLN A 67 -4.29 -2.70 13.56
C GLN A 67 -5.37 -1.62 13.74
N GLY A 68 -5.80 -0.92 12.70
CA GLY A 68 -6.96 -0.05 12.71
C GLY A 68 -8.26 -0.83 12.88
N SER A 69 -9.22 -0.27 13.59
CA SER A 69 -10.55 -0.87 13.72
C SER A 69 -11.39 -0.61 12.48
N TYR A 70 -12.20 -1.59 12.09
CA TYR A 70 -13.22 -1.42 11.06
C TYR A 70 -14.59 -1.88 11.56
N SER A 71 -15.64 -1.27 11.01
CA SER A 71 -17.03 -1.62 11.28
C SER A 71 -17.72 -1.99 9.97
N SER A 72 -18.49 -3.06 9.97
CA SER A 72 -19.37 -3.45 8.86
C SER A 72 -20.83 -3.23 9.26
N TYR A 73 -21.62 -2.80 8.30
CA TYR A 73 -23.05 -2.52 8.48
C TYR A 73 -23.87 -3.32 7.46
N ASP A 74 -25.09 -3.67 7.80
CA ASP A 74 -26.05 -4.25 6.86
C ASP A 74 -26.69 -3.17 5.97
N GLN A 75 -27.66 -3.59 5.13
CA GLN A 75 -28.35 -2.69 4.21
C GLN A 75 -29.22 -1.65 4.93
N ASP A 76 -29.63 -1.94 6.17
CA ASP A 76 -30.45 -1.06 7.01
C ASP A 76 -29.60 -0.15 7.92
N GLY A 77 -28.27 -0.24 7.80
CA GLY A 77 -27.34 0.58 8.56
C GLY A 77 -27.06 0.06 9.99
N HIS A 78 -27.45 -1.16 10.33
CA HIS A 78 -27.13 -1.76 11.63
C HIS A 78 -25.70 -2.34 11.63
N LEU A 79 -24.99 -2.13 12.72
CA LEU A 79 -23.65 -2.66 12.92
C LEU A 79 -23.70 -4.20 12.97
N THR A 80 -23.02 -4.86 12.04
CA THR A 80 -22.96 -6.32 11.93
C THR A 80 -21.66 -6.90 12.44
N LYS A 81 -20.56 -6.13 12.33
CA LYS A 81 -19.23 -6.61 12.72
C LYS A 81 -18.32 -5.45 13.10
N ILE A 82 -17.51 -5.68 14.13
CA ILE A 82 -16.31 -4.89 14.44
C ILE A 82 -15.12 -5.82 14.32
N GLY A 83 -14.04 -5.36 13.69
CA GLY A 83 -12.82 -6.13 13.51
C GLY A 83 -11.59 -5.23 13.53
N VAL A 84 -10.44 -5.85 13.32
CA VAL A 84 -9.13 -5.20 13.24
C VAL A 84 -8.52 -5.51 11.88
N SER A 85 -8.00 -4.49 11.21
CA SER A 85 -7.37 -4.61 9.89
C SER A 85 -6.07 -5.40 10.00
N SER A 86 -5.89 -6.37 9.09
CA SER A 86 -4.67 -7.15 8.99
C SER A 86 -3.68 -6.47 8.03
N VAL A 87 -2.40 -6.47 8.38
CA VAL A 87 -1.33 -6.03 7.48
C VAL A 87 -1.20 -6.93 6.24
N GLN A 88 -1.74 -8.14 6.29
CA GLN A 88 -1.77 -9.08 5.17
C GLN A 88 -2.44 -8.49 3.93
N CYS A 89 -3.41 -7.58 4.11
CA CYS A 89 -4.11 -6.94 3.00
C CYS A 89 -3.18 -6.21 2.01
N LEU A 90 -2.01 -5.72 2.45
CA LEU A 90 -1.01 -5.13 1.53
C LEU A 90 -0.47 -6.17 0.54
N TYR A 91 -0.11 -7.34 1.05
CA TYR A 91 0.39 -8.41 0.21
C TYR A 91 -0.71 -8.96 -0.72
N ASP A 92 -1.94 -9.06 -0.21
CA ASP A 92 -3.09 -9.50 -1.01
C ASP A 92 -3.38 -8.49 -2.13
N GLU A 93 -3.31 -7.18 -1.87
CA GLU A 93 -3.48 -6.14 -2.89
C GLU A 93 -2.32 -6.14 -3.91
N PHE A 94 -1.07 -6.37 -3.46
CA PHE A 94 0.06 -6.54 -4.35
C PHE A 94 -0.18 -7.72 -5.32
N LYS A 95 -0.59 -8.88 -4.82
CA LYS A 95 -0.95 -10.03 -5.67
C LYS A 95 -2.12 -9.73 -6.60
N ASN A 96 -3.11 -8.98 -6.13
CA ASN A 96 -4.23 -8.54 -6.95
C ASN A 96 -3.76 -7.66 -8.13
N MET A 97 -2.77 -6.78 -7.93
CA MET A 97 -2.17 -6.02 -9.02
C MET A 97 -1.54 -6.93 -10.08
N LEU A 98 -0.75 -7.93 -9.67
CA LEU A 98 -0.12 -8.89 -10.59
C LEU A 98 -1.17 -9.66 -11.41
N VAL A 99 -2.23 -10.14 -10.77
CA VAL A 99 -3.35 -10.83 -11.44
C VAL A 99 -4.06 -9.91 -12.44
N ASN A 100 -4.09 -8.60 -12.19
CA ASN A 100 -4.66 -7.60 -13.09
C ASN A 100 -3.67 -7.08 -14.16
N GLY A 101 -2.54 -7.76 -14.34
CA GLY A 101 -1.61 -7.53 -15.46
C GLY A 101 -0.51 -6.50 -15.20
N PHE A 102 -0.31 -6.06 -13.96
CA PHE A 102 0.87 -5.25 -13.62
C PHE A 102 2.11 -6.14 -13.56
N SER A 103 3.23 -5.65 -14.09
CA SER A 103 4.52 -6.26 -13.81
C SER A 103 4.97 -5.99 -12.37
N LEU A 104 6.00 -6.68 -11.89
CA LEU A 104 6.59 -6.41 -10.57
C LEU A 104 7.05 -4.95 -10.45
N GLU A 105 7.72 -4.45 -11.48
CA GLU A 105 8.26 -3.09 -11.56
C GLU A 105 7.15 -2.03 -11.55
N GLU A 106 5.98 -2.36 -12.10
CA GLU A 106 4.82 -1.46 -12.09
C GLU A 106 4.08 -1.49 -10.75
N ALA A 107 4.00 -2.64 -10.07
CA ALA A 107 3.26 -2.81 -8.83
C ALA A 107 4.04 -2.34 -7.60
N LEU A 108 5.32 -2.70 -7.48
CA LEU A 108 6.12 -2.47 -6.26
C LEU A 108 6.22 -1.00 -5.83
N PRO A 109 6.35 0.00 -6.72
CA PRO A 109 6.52 1.39 -6.31
C PRO A 109 5.46 1.89 -5.33
N TYR A 110 4.20 1.46 -5.45
CA TYR A 110 3.10 1.89 -4.56
C TYR A 110 3.27 1.42 -3.12
N PHE A 111 4.01 0.35 -2.88
CA PHE A 111 4.28 -0.26 -1.58
C PHE A 111 5.69 0.05 -1.04
N THR A 112 6.59 0.59 -1.88
CA THR A 112 8.01 0.74 -1.58
C THR A 112 8.51 2.17 -1.86
N GLN A 113 8.91 2.47 -3.08
CA GLN A 113 9.56 3.74 -3.45
C GLN A 113 8.68 4.96 -3.18
N ASN A 114 7.40 4.93 -3.56
CA ASN A 114 6.49 6.05 -3.36
C ASN A 114 6.28 6.32 -1.87
N VAL A 115 6.16 5.24 -1.06
CA VAL A 115 6.05 5.32 0.40
C VAL A 115 7.32 5.93 0.99
N ALA A 116 8.48 5.39 0.63
CA ALA A 116 9.76 5.85 1.14
C ALA A 116 10.03 7.32 0.81
N LYS A 117 9.79 7.72 -0.44
CA LYS A 117 9.89 9.13 -0.87
C LYS A 117 8.92 10.03 -0.12
N GLY A 118 7.67 9.59 0.01
CA GLY A 118 6.64 10.35 0.67
C GLY A 118 6.86 10.55 2.18
N LEU A 119 7.55 9.62 2.83
CA LEU A 119 7.89 9.65 4.25
C LEU A 119 9.35 10.06 4.52
N ASN A 120 10.11 10.36 3.47
CA ASN A 120 11.54 10.70 3.55
C ASN A 120 12.35 9.62 4.27
N LEU A 121 12.15 8.35 3.89
CA LEU A 121 12.85 7.19 4.47
C LEU A 121 14.02 6.77 3.59
N ASN A 122 15.08 6.27 4.22
CA ASN A 122 16.29 5.78 3.52
C ASN A 122 16.13 4.33 3.03
N LYS A 123 15.02 3.99 2.40
CA LYS A 123 14.67 2.64 1.93
C LYS A 123 13.75 2.68 0.70
N GLY A 124 13.12 1.56 0.37
CA GLY A 124 12.13 1.45 -0.71
C GLY A 124 12.71 1.14 -2.08
N GLU A 125 14.02 1.02 -2.18
CA GLU A 125 14.75 0.60 -3.39
C GLU A 125 16.03 -0.14 -3.01
N ILE A 126 16.53 -1.00 -3.88
CA ILE A 126 17.80 -1.69 -3.70
C ILE A 126 18.89 -0.82 -4.30
N ALA A 127 19.62 -0.12 -3.44
CA ALA A 127 20.73 0.74 -3.82
C ALA A 127 21.78 0.82 -2.72
N GLU A 128 23.01 1.17 -3.09
CA GLU A 128 24.10 1.37 -2.13
C GLU A 128 23.76 2.51 -1.13
N GLY A 129 24.00 2.27 0.14
CA GLY A 129 23.70 3.22 1.23
C GLY A 129 22.25 3.24 1.72
N LYS A 130 21.37 2.40 1.16
CA LYS A 130 20.00 2.22 1.64
C LYS A 130 19.92 1.18 2.75
N ASP A 131 18.89 1.28 3.58
CA ASP A 131 18.56 0.26 4.57
C ASP A 131 18.31 -1.08 3.87
N ALA A 132 18.90 -2.16 4.38
CA ALA A 132 18.72 -3.50 3.83
C ALA A 132 17.40 -4.10 4.29
N ASP A 133 16.29 -3.61 3.70
CA ASP A 133 14.96 -4.17 3.81
C ASP A 133 14.63 -4.89 2.50
N LEU A 134 14.71 -6.22 2.51
CA LEU A 134 14.61 -7.05 1.31
C LEU A 134 13.51 -8.09 1.47
N LEU A 135 12.76 -8.29 0.42
CA LEU A 135 11.76 -9.34 0.30
C LEU A 135 12.13 -10.22 -0.90
N LEU A 136 12.35 -11.51 -0.66
CA LEU A 136 12.54 -12.51 -1.70
C LEU A 136 11.21 -13.22 -1.92
N LEU A 137 10.80 -13.26 -3.18
CA LEU A 137 9.59 -13.95 -3.63
C LEU A 137 9.99 -15.18 -4.45
N ASP A 138 9.20 -16.24 -4.35
CA ASP A 138 9.31 -17.38 -5.26
C ASP A 138 8.63 -17.06 -6.62
N GLN A 139 8.65 -18.04 -7.54
CA GLN A 139 8.11 -17.87 -8.90
C GLN A 139 6.62 -17.54 -8.95
N ASP A 140 5.87 -17.93 -7.92
CA ASP A 140 4.44 -17.67 -7.78
C ASP A 140 4.16 -16.41 -6.94
N ALA A 141 5.19 -15.60 -6.71
CA ALA A 141 5.16 -14.39 -5.90
C ALA A 141 4.80 -14.63 -4.43
N PHE A 142 5.04 -15.84 -3.88
CA PHE A 142 4.95 -16.07 -2.44
C PHE A 142 6.23 -15.63 -1.74
N ILE A 143 6.06 -15.14 -0.50
CA ILE A 143 7.18 -14.72 0.33
C ILE A 143 8.04 -15.94 0.70
N ASP A 144 9.29 -15.93 0.27
CA ASP A 144 10.29 -16.94 0.59
C ASP A 144 11.16 -16.52 1.77
N SER A 145 11.75 -15.33 1.68
CA SER A 145 12.65 -14.82 2.71
C SER A 145 12.45 -13.34 2.94
N VAL A 146 12.67 -12.89 4.17
CA VAL A 146 12.52 -11.50 4.61
C VAL A 146 13.76 -11.05 5.38
N VAL A 147 14.36 -9.96 4.94
CA VAL A 147 15.41 -9.25 5.64
C VAL A 147 14.88 -7.87 6.03
N ALA A 148 15.04 -7.48 7.28
CA ALA A 148 14.69 -6.14 7.75
C ALA A 148 15.85 -5.55 8.54
N LEU A 149 16.28 -4.34 8.19
CA LEU A 149 17.46 -3.67 8.74
C LEU A 149 18.70 -4.59 8.77
N GLY A 150 18.93 -5.34 7.69
CA GLY A 150 20.04 -6.28 7.55
C GLY A 150 19.93 -7.58 8.37
N LYS A 151 18.82 -7.81 9.08
CA LYS A 151 18.59 -9.03 9.86
C LYS A 151 17.61 -9.94 9.15
N VAL A 152 17.93 -11.24 9.08
CA VAL A 152 17.06 -12.25 8.49
C VAL A 152 15.92 -12.59 9.46
N HIS A 153 14.70 -12.27 9.09
CA HIS A 153 13.48 -12.57 9.86
C HIS A 153 12.80 -13.85 9.41
N ILE A 154 12.77 -14.09 8.10
CA ILE A 154 12.27 -15.31 7.48
C ILE A 154 13.34 -15.80 6.51
N LEU A 155 13.62 -17.10 6.51
CA LEU A 155 14.52 -17.75 5.56
C LEU A 155 13.89 -19.06 5.07
N ASN A 156 13.77 -19.19 3.73
CA ASN A 156 13.15 -20.37 3.09
C ASN A 156 11.79 -20.71 3.73
N LYS A 157 10.92 -19.71 3.86
CA LYS A 157 9.56 -19.79 4.45
C LYS A 157 9.54 -20.17 5.95
N LYS A 158 10.69 -20.14 6.63
CA LYS A 158 10.79 -20.42 8.07
C LYS A 158 11.08 -19.16 8.85
N GLN A 159 10.31 -18.91 9.90
CA GLN A 159 10.53 -17.83 10.84
C GLN A 159 11.83 -18.04 11.61
N MET A 160 12.75 -17.06 11.57
CA MET A 160 14.05 -17.07 12.23
C MET A 160 14.06 -16.24 13.52
N ILE A 161 13.25 -15.19 13.55
CA ILE A 161 13.12 -14.29 14.71
C ILE A 161 11.66 -14.26 15.12
N LYS A 162 11.39 -14.44 16.39
CA LYS A 162 10.04 -14.30 16.97
C LYS A 162 9.86 -12.92 17.57
N GLY A 163 8.67 -12.38 17.45
CA GLY A 163 8.25 -11.17 18.13
C GLY A 163 8.03 -11.40 19.62
N THR A 164 7.83 -10.30 20.36
CA THR A 164 7.68 -10.36 21.83
C THR A 164 6.46 -11.17 22.28
N TYR A 165 5.46 -11.31 21.43
CA TYR A 165 4.16 -11.95 21.74
C TYR A 165 3.85 -13.16 20.84
N GLU A 166 4.87 -13.75 20.17
CA GLU A 166 4.74 -14.90 19.28
C GLU A 166 5.33 -16.20 19.85
#